data_3f1c6f5655cccf2e8b77ddf67d617e74
#
_entry.id   3f1c6f5655cccf2e8b77ddf67d617e74
#
_cell.length_a   1.000
_cell.length_b   1.000
_cell.length_c   1.000
_cell.angle_alpha   90.00
_cell.angle_beta   90.00
_cell.angle_gamma   90.00
#
_symmetry.space_group_name_H-M   'P 1'
#
loop_
_entity.id
_entity.type
_entity.pdbx_description
1 polymer ?
#
loop_
_entity_poly.entity_id
_entity_poly.type
_entity_poly.pdbx_seq_one_letter_code
_entity_poly.pdbx_strand_id
1 'polypeptide(L)'
;WLPEKLEHQLKFMVENDYVFTYHEYTEMSEDGRDLGVYVSGIRKVSEFDMYACCWPGCLAVMYDAKKIGLIQIKDVRKNNDTAMWLKVVKKAPCYLLKENLACYRRRAVSITPKPLYERIWAHYPLFHVAEEMNPVRATFWVLMNVLGNAFKKIFYVKHI
;
A
#
# COMPACT_ATOMS: atom_id res chain seq x y z
N TRP A 1 6.89 12.71 -6.87
CA TRP A 1 5.68 12.69 -7.70
C TRP A 1 5.97 13.33 -9.05
N LEU A 2 5.29 12.86 -10.10
CA LEU A 2 5.26 13.56 -11.37
C LEU A 2 4.34 14.79 -11.29
N PRO A 3 4.56 15.83 -12.10
CA PRO A 3 3.83 17.10 -11.97
C PRO A 3 2.31 16.95 -12.05
N GLU A 4 1.83 16.07 -12.93
CA GLU A 4 0.42 15.82 -13.22
C GLU A 4 -0.31 14.93 -12.21
N LYS A 5 0.41 14.36 -11.22
CA LYS A 5 -0.12 13.34 -10.30
C LYS A 5 -1.39 13.78 -9.58
N LEU A 6 -1.40 14.98 -9.02
CA LEU A 6 -2.55 15.46 -8.23
C LEU A 6 -3.77 15.72 -9.12
N GLU A 7 -3.55 16.31 -10.31
CA GLU A 7 -4.60 16.61 -11.26
C GLU A 7 -5.26 15.33 -11.79
N HIS A 8 -4.46 14.38 -12.31
CA HIS A 8 -4.97 13.13 -12.87
C HIS A 8 -5.69 12.28 -11.83
N GLN A 9 -5.09 12.14 -10.63
CA GLN A 9 -5.70 11.31 -9.59
C GLN A 9 -6.97 11.94 -9.02
N LEU A 10 -7.02 13.28 -8.84
CA LEU A 10 -8.23 13.98 -8.41
C LEU A 10 -9.33 13.87 -9.47
N LYS A 11 -9.00 14.09 -10.74
CA LYS A 11 -9.93 13.90 -11.86
C LYS A 11 -10.53 12.51 -11.87
N PHE A 12 -9.70 11.47 -11.76
CA PHE A 12 -10.14 10.08 -11.68
C PHE A 12 -11.10 9.82 -10.52
N MET A 13 -10.85 10.42 -9.34
CA MET A 13 -11.75 10.31 -8.19
C MET A 13 -13.10 10.97 -8.45
N VAL A 14 -13.11 12.19 -9.01
CA VAL A 14 -14.32 12.96 -9.25
C VAL A 14 -15.19 12.32 -10.34
N GLU A 15 -14.59 11.94 -11.46
CA GLU A 15 -15.31 11.36 -12.61
C GLU A 15 -15.96 10.00 -12.29
N ASN A 16 -15.41 9.26 -11.33
CA ASN A 16 -15.90 7.92 -10.96
C ASN A 16 -16.60 7.87 -9.59
N ASP A 17 -16.73 9.00 -8.90
CA ASP A 17 -17.18 9.11 -7.50
C ASP A 17 -16.40 8.18 -6.55
N TYR A 18 -15.10 8.06 -6.76
CA TYR A 18 -14.23 7.26 -5.91
C TYR A 18 -13.73 8.09 -4.72
N VAL A 19 -13.74 7.49 -3.55
CA VAL A 19 -13.33 8.13 -2.29
C VAL A 19 -11.90 7.81 -1.91
N PHE A 20 -11.39 6.67 -2.37
CA PHE A 20 -10.06 6.17 -2.05
C PHE A 20 -9.43 5.57 -3.31
N THR A 21 -8.25 6.05 -3.68
CA THR A 21 -7.57 5.65 -4.92
C THR A 21 -6.08 5.49 -4.71
N TYR A 22 -5.43 4.76 -5.60
CA TYR A 22 -3.99 4.68 -5.73
C TYR A 22 -3.61 4.59 -7.21
N HIS A 23 -2.33 4.81 -7.52
CA HIS A 23 -1.81 4.74 -8.88
C HIS A 23 -0.56 3.85 -8.97
N GLU A 24 -0.13 3.56 -10.17
CA GLU A 24 1.09 2.82 -10.47
C GLU A 24 2.33 3.72 -10.29
N TYR A 25 3.50 3.10 -10.11
CA TYR A 25 4.75 3.84 -9.97
C TYR A 25 5.94 3.01 -10.46
N THR A 26 7.03 3.71 -10.81
CA THR A 26 8.33 3.10 -11.07
C THR A 26 9.26 3.21 -9.87
N GLU A 27 10.37 2.47 -9.89
CA GLU A 27 11.39 2.56 -8.86
C GLU A 27 12.66 3.20 -9.41
N MET A 28 13.30 4.04 -8.60
CA MET A 28 14.60 4.63 -8.90
C MET A 28 15.60 4.36 -7.78
N SER A 29 16.87 4.37 -8.11
CA SER A 29 17.97 4.29 -7.15
C SER A 29 18.08 5.54 -6.29
N GLU A 30 18.96 5.52 -5.29
CA GLU A 30 19.17 6.64 -4.39
C GLU A 30 19.68 7.90 -5.11
N ASP A 31 20.49 7.72 -6.15
CA ASP A 31 21.01 8.76 -7.03
C ASP A 31 20.09 9.18 -8.17
N GLY A 32 18.86 8.59 -8.24
CA GLY A 32 17.83 8.99 -9.19
C GLY A 32 17.81 8.23 -10.51
N ARG A 33 18.67 7.19 -10.70
CA ARG A 33 18.64 6.35 -11.91
C ARG A 33 17.41 5.45 -11.89
N ASP A 34 16.76 5.28 -13.04
CA ASP A 34 15.68 4.31 -13.22
C ASP A 34 16.22 2.88 -12.96
N LEU A 35 15.49 2.11 -12.20
CA LEU A 35 15.81 0.71 -11.90
C LEU A 35 15.10 -0.27 -12.85
N GLY A 36 14.32 0.22 -13.81
CA GLY A 36 13.55 -0.61 -14.71
C GLY A 36 12.47 -1.44 -13.97
N VAL A 37 12.01 -0.98 -12.82
CA VAL A 37 10.98 -1.67 -12.02
C VAL A 37 9.69 -0.89 -12.05
N TYR A 38 8.62 -1.53 -12.51
CA TYR A 38 7.28 -0.99 -12.58
C TYR A 38 6.34 -1.73 -11.63
N VAL A 39 5.63 -1.00 -10.79
CA VAL A 39 4.74 -1.55 -9.78
C VAL A 39 3.30 -1.14 -10.05
N SER A 40 2.46 -2.14 -10.23
CA SER A 40 1.01 -2.02 -10.44
C SER A 40 0.22 -2.71 -9.31
N GLY A 41 -1.06 -2.92 -9.52
CA GLY A 41 -1.93 -3.62 -8.59
C GLY A 41 -3.28 -4.01 -9.17
N ILE A 42 -4.18 -4.50 -8.30
CA ILE A 42 -5.54 -4.89 -8.70
C ILE A 42 -6.44 -3.67 -8.86
N ARG A 43 -7.41 -3.75 -9.78
CA ARG A 43 -8.30 -2.64 -10.12
C ARG A 43 -9.08 -2.10 -8.92
N LYS A 44 -9.56 -3.00 -8.05
CA LYS A 44 -10.34 -2.67 -6.86
C LYS A 44 -9.77 -3.46 -5.68
N VAL A 45 -9.41 -2.78 -4.63
CA VAL A 45 -8.92 -3.36 -3.39
C VAL A 45 -10.03 -3.28 -2.36
N SER A 46 -10.54 -4.43 -1.96
CA SER A 46 -11.49 -4.58 -0.85
C SER A 46 -10.77 -4.62 0.50
N GLU A 47 -11.52 -4.66 1.58
CA GLU A 47 -10.97 -4.87 2.92
C GLU A 47 -10.17 -6.18 3.00
N PHE A 48 -10.73 -7.28 2.46
CA PHE A 48 -10.04 -8.56 2.42
C PHE A 48 -8.72 -8.49 1.65
N ASP A 49 -8.72 -7.86 0.47
CA ASP A 49 -7.52 -7.71 -0.36
C ASP A 49 -6.44 -6.91 0.37
N MET A 50 -6.84 -5.87 1.14
CA MET A 50 -5.92 -5.03 1.90
C MET A 50 -5.30 -5.79 3.07
N TYR A 51 -6.04 -6.69 3.74
CA TYR A 51 -5.49 -7.58 4.76
C TYR A 51 -4.50 -8.58 4.15
N ALA A 52 -4.86 -9.17 3.01
CA ALA A 52 -4.02 -10.16 2.33
C ALA A 52 -2.74 -9.55 1.75
N CYS A 53 -2.79 -8.30 1.30
CA CYS A 53 -1.63 -7.59 0.75
C CYS A 53 -1.85 -6.08 0.80
N CYS A 54 -0.86 -5.32 1.28
CA CYS A 54 -0.89 -3.87 1.10
C CYS A 54 -0.64 -3.52 -0.37
N TRP A 55 -1.75 -3.32 -1.12
CA TRP A 55 -1.68 -3.01 -2.54
C TRP A 55 -1.12 -1.62 -2.83
N PRO A 56 -1.61 -0.54 -2.18
CA PRO A 56 -1.12 0.79 -2.43
C PRO A 56 0.28 1.02 -1.84
N GLY A 57 1.16 1.61 -2.63
CA GLY A 57 2.35 2.26 -2.06
C GLY A 57 1.94 3.58 -1.40
N CYS A 58 2.57 3.94 -0.28
CA CYS A 58 2.26 5.16 0.47
C CYS A 58 2.31 6.43 -0.41
N LEU A 59 3.28 6.50 -1.35
CA LEU A 59 3.43 7.62 -2.28
C LEU A 59 2.27 7.75 -3.29
N ALA A 60 1.52 6.68 -3.52
CA ALA A 60 0.54 6.58 -4.60
C ALA A 60 -0.91 6.87 -4.15
N VAL A 61 -1.15 6.99 -2.85
CA VAL A 61 -2.49 7.08 -2.29
C VAL A 61 -3.07 8.49 -2.35
N MET A 62 -4.38 8.55 -2.57
CA MET A 62 -5.24 9.73 -2.33
C MET A 62 -6.59 9.27 -1.79
N TYR A 63 -7.12 9.97 -0.79
CA TYR A 63 -8.49 9.74 -0.29
C TYR A 63 -9.17 11.06 0.07
N ASP A 64 -10.50 11.08 -0.01
CA ASP A 64 -11.33 12.23 0.37
C ASP A 64 -11.52 12.27 1.90
N ALA A 65 -10.75 13.13 2.56
CA ALA A 65 -10.81 13.30 4.00
C ALA A 65 -12.16 13.84 4.51
N LYS A 66 -12.95 14.54 3.67
CA LYS A 66 -14.29 15.01 4.05
C LYS A 66 -15.27 13.84 4.14
N LYS A 67 -15.20 12.89 3.20
CA LYS A 67 -16.06 11.71 3.20
C LYS A 67 -15.60 10.65 4.20
N ILE A 68 -14.28 10.43 4.32
CA ILE A 68 -13.69 9.41 5.20
C ILE A 68 -13.63 9.87 6.66
N GLY A 69 -13.42 11.16 6.91
CA GLY A 69 -13.12 11.72 8.22
C GLY A 69 -11.67 11.57 8.63
N LEU A 70 -11.34 12.07 9.81
CA LEU A 70 -10.01 11.93 10.39
C LEU A 70 -9.73 10.45 10.75
N ILE A 71 -8.63 9.93 10.27
CA ILE A 71 -8.16 8.58 10.58
C ILE A 71 -7.06 8.65 11.63
N GLN A 72 -7.28 7.99 12.75
CA GLN A 72 -6.31 7.81 13.82
C GLN A 72 -5.90 6.34 13.87
N ILE A 73 -4.61 6.07 13.91
CA ILE A 73 -4.05 4.71 14.07
C ILE A 73 -3.40 4.58 15.44
N LYS A 74 -3.33 3.35 15.95
CA LYS A 74 -2.52 3.04 17.12
C LYS A 74 -1.04 3.18 16.78
N ASP A 75 -0.22 3.47 17.77
CA ASP A 75 1.22 3.56 17.59
C ASP A 75 1.81 2.17 17.24
N VAL A 76 2.03 1.99 15.96
CA VAL A 76 2.75 0.84 15.40
C VAL A 76 3.99 1.35 14.67
N ARG A 77 5.14 0.92 15.14
CA ARG A 77 6.44 1.41 14.67
C ARG A 77 6.74 1.08 13.21
N LYS A 78 6.14 0.02 12.67
CA LYS A 78 6.28 -0.45 11.28
C LYS A 78 4.90 -0.69 10.69
N ASN A 79 4.77 -0.56 9.37
CA ASN A 79 3.50 -0.70 8.64
C ASN A 79 2.38 0.26 9.12
N ASN A 80 2.75 1.43 9.61
CA ASN A 80 1.81 2.46 10.04
C ASN A 80 0.95 2.97 8.89
N ASP A 81 1.51 3.08 7.69
CA ASP A 81 0.80 3.37 6.45
C ASP A 81 -0.25 2.28 6.14
N THR A 82 0.11 1.02 6.21
CA THR A 82 -0.83 -0.09 6.03
C THR A 82 -1.93 -0.08 7.09
N ALA A 83 -1.60 0.22 8.36
CA ALA A 83 -2.60 0.36 9.43
C ALA A 83 -3.61 1.49 9.12
N MET A 84 -3.14 2.58 8.53
CA MET A 84 -4.00 3.67 8.08
C MET A 84 -4.90 3.23 6.92
N TRP A 85 -4.33 2.58 5.89
CA TRP A 85 -5.10 2.11 4.72
C TRP A 85 -6.13 1.05 5.07
N LEU A 86 -5.87 0.18 6.04
CA LEU A 86 -6.85 -0.76 6.58
C LEU A 86 -8.06 -0.03 7.19
N LYS A 87 -7.86 1.07 7.88
CA LYS A 87 -8.98 1.87 8.41
C LYS A 87 -9.76 2.62 7.32
N VAL A 88 -9.06 3.11 6.31
CA VAL A 88 -9.69 3.79 5.17
C VAL A 88 -10.51 2.81 4.34
N VAL A 89 -9.96 1.63 4.01
CA VAL A 89 -10.64 0.64 3.16
C VAL A 89 -11.91 0.06 3.78
N LYS A 90 -12.01 0.05 5.11
CA LYS A 90 -13.26 -0.31 5.82
C LYS A 90 -14.41 0.67 5.56
N LYS A 91 -14.09 1.90 5.17
CA LYS A 91 -15.10 2.93 4.85
C LYS A 91 -15.38 3.03 3.35
N ALA A 92 -14.38 2.80 2.51
CA ALA A 92 -14.51 2.82 1.07
C ALA A 92 -13.42 1.95 0.40
N PRO A 93 -13.75 1.15 -0.64
CA PRO A 93 -12.75 0.39 -1.38
C PRO A 93 -11.76 1.32 -2.08
N CYS A 94 -10.53 0.82 -2.28
CA CYS A 94 -9.48 1.56 -2.98
C CYS A 94 -9.43 1.15 -4.46
N TYR A 95 -9.37 2.13 -5.36
CA TYR A 95 -9.37 1.90 -6.81
C TYR A 95 -8.05 2.30 -7.45
N LEU A 96 -7.58 1.51 -8.40
CA LEU A 96 -6.36 1.73 -9.15
C LEU A 96 -6.59 2.67 -10.33
N LEU A 97 -5.87 3.78 -10.36
CA LEU A 97 -5.60 4.56 -11.55
C LEU A 97 -4.39 3.95 -12.27
N LYS A 98 -4.60 3.42 -13.48
CA LYS A 98 -3.53 2.78 -14.28
C LYS A 98 -2.65 3.80 -14.99
N GLU A 99 -2.00 4.63 -14.22
CA GLU A 99 -1.03 5.61 -14.68
C GLU A 99 0.20 5.61 -13.76
N ASN A 100 1.39 5.71 -14.35
CA ASN A 100 2.62 5.88 -13.60
C ASN A 100 2.79 7.37 -13.23
N LEU A 101 2.49 7.73 -12.00
CA LEU A 101 2.49 9.12 -11.55
C LEU A 101 3.52 9.42 -10.45
N ALA A 102 4.41 8.47 -10.17
CA ALA A 102 5.48 8.68 -9.20
C ALA A 102 6.68 7.74 -9.41
N CYS A 103 7.83 8.14 -8.87
CA CYS A 103 9.03 7.31 -8.78
C CYS A 103 9.36 7.05 -7.31
N TYR A 104 9.39 5.80 -6.91
CA TYR A 104 9.78 5.38 -5.56
C TYR A 104 11.30 5.27 -5.43
N ARG A 105 11.91 6.08 -4.57
CA ARG A 105 13.36 6.06 -4.35
C ARG A 105 13.76 4.93 -3.41
N ARG A 106 14.53 3.98 -3.93
CA ARG A 106 15.15 2.91 -3.14
C ARG A 106 16.39 3.44 -2.43
N ARG A 107 16.45 3.32 -1.12
CA ARG A 107 17.60 3.71 -0.31
C ARG A 107 18.47 2.50 0.00
N ALA A 108 19.79 2.69 0.08
CA ALA A 108 20.74 1.65 0.48
C ALA A 108 20.48 1.17 1.92
N VAL A 109 20.13 2.10 2.82
CA VAL A 109 19.70 1.79 4.19
C VAL A 109 18.19 1.86 4.28
N SER A 110 17.54 0.71 4.34
CA SER A 110 16.08 0.60 4.47
C SER A 110 15.66 0.39 5.92
N ILE A 111 14.53 0.98 6.32
CA ILE A 111 13.87 0.72 7.60
C ILE A 111 13.31 -0.72 7.64
N THR A 112 13.09 -1.33 6.47
CA THR A 112 12.57 -2.69 6.36
C THR A 112 13.63 -3.71 6.78
N PRO A 113 13.34 -4.65 7.70
CA PRO A 113 14.28 -5.69 8.11
C PRO A 113 14.78 -6.52 6.93
N LYS A 114 16.09 -6.85 6.91
CA LYS A 114 16.68 -7.66 5.84
C LYS A 114 16.36 -9.16 5.94
N PRO A 115 16.46 -9.82 7.11
CA PRO A 115 16.09 -11.24 7.24
C PRO A 115 14.60 -11.47 6.99
N LEU A 116 14.28 -12.52 6.26
CA LEU A 116 12.88 -12.84 5.89
C LEU A 116 11.97 -13.02 7.10
N TYR A 117 12.45 -13.71 8.13
CA TYR A 117 11.67 -13.94 9.35
C TYR A 117 11.33 -12.64 10.09
N GLU A 118 12.26 -11.68 10.15
CA GLU A 118 11.99 -10.37 10.76
C GLU A 118 10.97 -9.58 9.94
N ARG A 119 10.99 -9.69 8.61
CA ARG A 119 9.99 -9.05 7.74
C ARG A 119 8.60 -9.64 7.99
N ILE A 120 8.51 -10.96 8.11
CA ILE A 120 7.26 -11.66 8.42
C ILE A 120 6.71 -11.18 9.77
N TRP A 121 7.52 -11.25 10.82
CA TRP A 121 7.11 -10.86 12.17
C TRP A 121 6.86 -9.35 12.33
N ALA A 122 7.41 -8.49 11.45
CA ALA A 122 7.11 -7.06 11.44
C ALA A 122 5.64 -6.75 11.08
N HIS A 123 4.92 -7.70 10.47
CA HIS A 123 3.48 -7.57 10.19
C HIS A 123 2.59 -7.97 11.38
N TYR A 124 3.11 -8.71 12.36
CA TYR A 124 2.30 -9.16 13.49
C TYR A 124 1.70 -8.01 14.32
N PRO A 125 2.45 -6.95 14.70
CA PRO A 125 1.87 -5.79 15.39
C PRO A 125 0.77 -5.07 14.60
N LEU A 126 0.84 -5.08 13.26
CA LEU A 126 -0.22 -4.52 12.41
C LEU A 126 -1.56 -5.18 12.69
N PHE A 127 -1.60 -6.52 12.76
CA PHE A 127 -2.86 -7.26 12.96
C PHE A 127 -3.23 -7.38 14.44
N HIS A 128 -2.26 -7.66 15.30
CA HIS A 128 -2.53 -7.87 16.72
C HIS A 128 -2.78 -6.57 17.49
N VAL A 129 -1.98 -5.52 17.24
CA VAL A 129 -2.06 -4.24 17.97
C VAL A 129 -2.96 -3.24 17.25
N ALA A 130 -2.70 -2.94 15.95
CA ALA A 130 -3.45 -1.91 15.25
C ALA A 130 -4.89 -2.34 14.92
N GLU A 131 -5.09 -3.62 14.59
CA GLU A 131 -6.39 -4.20 14.26
C GLU A 131 -7.04 -4.96 15.42
N GLU A 132 -6.41 -5.00 16.61
CA GLU A 132 -6.91 -5.61 17.85
C GLU A 132 -7.35 -7.08 17.69
N MET A 133 -6.69 -7.79 16.78
CA MET A 133 -6.99 -9.20 16.54
C MET A 133 -6.41 -10.09 17.63
N ASN A 134 -7.12 -11.16 17.98
CA ASN A 134 -6.54 -12.21 18.82
C ASN A 134 -5.32 -12.86 18.13
N PRO A 135 -4.43 -13.53 18.88
CA PRO A 135 -3.18 -14.08 18.33
C PRO A 135 -3.37 -15.02 17.14
N VAL A 136 -4.42 -15.85 17.16
CA VAL A 136 -4.70 -16.83 16.10
C VAL A 136 -5.06 -16.12 14.79
N ARG A 137 -5.97 -15.15 14.84
CA ARG A 137 -6.36 -14.35 13.67
C ARG A 137 -5.21 -13.49 13.17
N ALA A 138 -4.42 -12.89 14.06
CA ALA A 138 -3.26 -12.10 13.69
C ALA A 138 -2.22 -12.95 12.94
N THR A 139 -1.91 -14.15 13.46
CA THR A 139 -0.99 -15.09 12.79
C THR A 139 -1.53 -15.53 11.43
N PHE A 140 -2.81 -15.85 11.31
CA PHE A 140 -3.44 -16.18 10.04
C PHE A 140 -3.23 -15.07 9.00
N TRP A 141 -3.51 -13.81 9.37
CA TRP A 141 -3.34 -12.68 8.45
C TRP A 141 -1.88 -12.36 8.12
N VAL A 142 -0.94 -12.62 9.04
CA VAL A 142 0.50 -12.54 8.72
C VAL A 142 0.86 -13.54 7.61
N LEU A 143 0.40 -14.78 7.70
CA LEU A 143 0.65 -15.81 6.67
C LEU A 143 0.00 -15.43 5.34
N MET A 144 -1.26 -15.00 5.36
CA MET A 144 -1.97 -14.52 4.17
C MET A 144 -1.27 -13.33 3.52
N ASN A 145 -0.74 -12.41 4.33
CA ASN A 145 0.00 -11.24 3.84
C ASN A 145 1.32 -11.62 3.17
N VAL A 146 2.03 -12.63 3.69
CA VAL A 146 3.23 -13.18 3.03
C VAL A 146 2.90 -13.73 1.65
N LEU A 147 1.84 -14.54 1.55
CA LEU A 147 1.39 -15.11 0.27
C LEU A 147 0.91 -14.02 -0.70
N GLY A 148 0.13 -13.07 -0.23
CA GLY A 148 -0.34 -11.94 -1.03
C GLY A 148 0.79 -11.06 -1.57
N ASN A 149 1.80 -10.79 -0.75
CA ASN A 149 2.99 -10.05 -1.20
C ASN A 149 3.82 -10.84 -2.22
N ALA A 150 3.93 -12.16 -2.07
CA ALA A 150 4.57 -13.01 -3.08
C ALA A 150 3.79 -12.97 -4.40
N PHE A 151 2.48 -13.10 -4.34
CA PHE A 151 1.59 -12.97 -5.50
C PHE A 151 1.74 -11.61 -6.19
N LYS A 152 1.68 -10.52 -5.43
CA LYS A 152 1.88 -9.16 -5.96
C LYS A 152 3.23 -9.05 -6.66
N LYS A 153 4.31 -9.57 -6.06
CA LYS A 153 5.65 -9.51 -6.64
C LYS A 153 5.76 -10.25 -7.95
N ILE A 154 5.07 -11.38 -8.11
CA ILE A 154 5.12 -12.20 -9.34
C ILE A 154 4.29 -11.56 -10.46
N PHE A 155 3.09 -11.07 -10.17
CA PHE A 155 2.13 -10.67 -11.20
C PHE A 155 2.02 -9.17 -11.44
N TYR A 156 2.41 -8.33 -10.47
CA TYR A 156 2.20 -6.88 -10.51
C TYR A 156 3.48 -6.05 -10.37
N VAL A 157 4.63 -6.68 -10.22
CA VAL A 157 5.93 -6.03 -10.28
C VAL A 157 6.65 -6.54 -11.53
N LYS A 158 6.90 -5.64 -12.47
CA LYS A 158 7.53 -5.97 -13.76
C LYS A 158 8.92 -5.35 -13.82
N HIS A 159 9.82 -6.04 -14.45
CA HIS A 159 11.13 -5.53 -14.86
C HIS A 159 11.05 -5.19 -16.36
N ILE A 160 11.29 -3.93 -16.70
CA ILE A 160 11.21 -3.34 -18.06
C ILE A 160 12.57 -2.82 -18.49
#